data_8e42b6ab8e70b8820358a8c1fc441bcb
#
_entry.id   8e42b6ab8e70b8820358a8c1fc441bcb
#
_cell.length_a   1.000
_cell.length_b   1.000
_cell.length_c   1.000
_cell.angle_alpha   90.00
_cell.angle_beta   90.00
_cell.angle_gamma   90.00
#
_symmetry.space_group_name_H-M   'P 1'
#
loop_
_entity.id
_entity.type
_entity.pdbx_description
1 polymer ?
#
loop_
_entity_poly.entity_id
_entity_poly.type
_entity_poly.pdbx_seq_one_letter_code
_entity_poly.pdbx_strand_id
1 'polypeptide(L)'
;IPAFYLDISIKDERAWGKASPQFAQLCDFAANVASRRLEQLPSVAMVDISGMVSSEIRCIPEQEKMEALGLTIQDLQRALAANNVQLTSLSVVDGIYRYNIHFDSQILTADDVRNIYIKHAGRLLQLKDLCQIEECAALRKNFVRHDGKNSVTLAVIKQSDAQMGELREAIADVVDDL
;
A
#
# COMPACT_ATOMS: atom_id res chain seq x y z
N ILE A 1 22.20 5.16 16.79
CA ILE A 1 21.51 4.10 17.56
C ILE A 1 20.12 4.62 17.88
N PRO A 2 19.05 3.87 17.60
CA PRO A 2 17.70 4.27 17.95
C PRO A 2 17.57 4.50 19.47
N ALA A 3 16.87 5.56 19.84
CA ALA A 3 16.59 5.90 21.22
C ALA A 3 15.27 5.27 21.71
N PHE A 4 14.27 5.22 20.82
CA PHE A 4 12.95 4.65 21.08
C PHE A 4 12.45 3.84 19.91
N TYR A 5 11.62 2.84 20.20
CA TYR A 5 10.87 2.08 19.23
C TYR A 5 9.39 2.24 19.54
N LEU A 6 8.62 2.55 18.51
CA LEU A 6 7.17 2.64 18.56
C LEU A 6 6.59 1.57 17.63
N ASP A 7 5.86 0.64 18.21
CA ASP A 7 5.19 -0.41 17.45
C ASP A 7 3.71 -0.07 17.29
N ILE A 8 3.27 0.01 16.04
CA ILE A 8 1.90 0.30 15.69
C ILE A 8 1.28 -0.95 15.07
N SER A 9 0.15 -1.39 15.61
CA SER A 9 -0.58 -2.58 15.15
C SER A 9 -2.08 -2.36 15.20
N ILE A 10 -2.82 -3.15 14.42
CA ILE A 10 -4.29 -3.16 14.47
C ILE A 10 -4.72 -4.01 15.67
N LYS A 11 -5.60 -3.45 16.51
CA LYS A 11 -5.99 -4.03 17.80
C LYS A 11 -6.53 -5.47 17.68
N ASP A 12 -7.36 -5.73 16.68
CA ASP A 12 -8.08 -7.00 16.53
C ASP A 12 -7.57 -7.88 15.38
N GLU A 13 -6.48 -7.51 14.73
CA GLU A 13 -5.91 -8.28 13.61
C GLU A 13 -5.03 -9.42 14.15
N ARG A 14 -5.40 -10.66 13.84
CA ARG A 14 -4.57 -11.84 14.09
C ARG A 14 -3.58 -12.05 12.93
N ALA A 15 -2.31 -12.17 13.25
CA ALA A 15 -1.20 -12.22 12.28
C ALA A 15 -1.02 -13.54 11.53
N TRP A 16 -2.05 -14.33 11.37
CA TRP A 16 -1.99 -15.56 10.60
C TRP A 16 -2.36 -15.28 9.14
N GLY A 17 -1.35 -15.06 8.29
CA GLY A 17 -1.56 -14.96 6.86
C GLY A 17 -1.01 -13.69 6.19
N LYS A 18 -1.59 -13.35 5.05
CA LYS A 18 -1.27 -12.14 4.29
C LYS A 18 -1.71 -10.90 5.07
N ALA A 19 -0.96 -9.81 4.93
CA ALA A 19 -1.37 -8.53 5.50
C ALA A 19 -2.74 -8.12 4.93
N SER A 20 -3.59 -7.56 5.79
CA SER A 20 -4.89 -7.04 5.38
C SER A 20 -4.76 -5.70 4.65
N PRO A 21 -5.74 -5.27 3.85
CA PRO A 21 -5.79 -3.92 3.31
C PRO A 21 -5.75 -2.85 4.41
N GLN A 22 -6.38 -3.11 5.56
CA GLN A 22 -6.35 -2.22 6.72
C GLN A 22 -4.94 -2.06 7.27
N PHE A 23 -4.14 -3.12 7.25
CA PHE A 23 -2.75 -3.04 7.66
C PHE A 23 -1.90 -2.22 6.67
N ALA A 24 -2.19 -2.30 5.37
CA ALA A 24 -1.55 -1.43 4.38
C ALA A 24 -1.88 0.06 4.63
N GLN A 25 -3.14 0.38 4.95
CA GLN A 25 -3.54 1.74 5.34
C GLN A 25 -2.84 2.21 6.62
N LEU A 26 -2.66 1.30 7.60
CA LEU A 26 -1.89 1.60 8.81
C LEU A 26 -0.42 1.91 8.47
N CYS A 27 0.17 1.19 7.52
CA CYS A 27 1.52 1.47 7.03
C CYS A 27 1.63 2.85 6.40
N ASP A 28 0.65 3.24 5.59
CA ASP A 28 0.59 4.57 4.97
C ASP A 28 0.43 5.67 6.03
N PHE A 29 -0.41 5.45 7.03
CA PHE A 29 -0.53 6.36 8.18
C PHE A 29 0.78 6.48 8.96
N ALA A 30 1.45 5.36 9.24
CA ALA A 30 2.73 5.36 9.94
C ALA A 30 3.80 6.16 9.18
N ALA A 31 3.87 6.00 7.84
CA ALA A 31 4.85 6.69 7.01
C ALA A 31 4.54 8.18 6.79
N ASN A 32 3.27 8.51 6.54
CA ASN A 32 2.90 9.86 6.08
C ASN A 32 2.44 10.78 7.21
N VAL A 33 2.00 10.23 8.33
CA VAL A 33 1.52 11.02 9.48
C VAL A 33 2.43 10.84 10.68
N ALA A 34 2.52 9.63 11.24
CA ALA A 34 3.23 9.38 12.49
C ALA A 34 4.73 9.70 12.37
N SER A 35 5.41 9.18 11.34
CA SER A 35 6.83 9.43 11.13
C SER A 35 7.11 10.93 10.94
N ARG A 36 6.31 11.61 10.11
CA ARG A 36 6.51 13.03 9.84
C ARG A 36 6.27 13.92 11.06
N ARG A 37 5.29 13.60 11.89
CA ARG A 37 5.08 14.32 13.16
C ARG A 37 6.25 14.13 14.12
N LEU A 38 6.79 12.93 14.21
CA LEU A 38 7.96 12.66 15.04
C LEU A 38 9.21 13.37 14.52
N GLU A 39 9.41 13.42 13.20
CA GLU A 39 10.54 14.12 12.56
C GLU A 39 10.48 15.65 12.71
N GLN A 40 9.31 16.22 13.02
CA GLN A 40 9.17 17.65 13.33
C GLN A 40 9.69 18.03 14.72
N LEU A 41 9.92 17.06 15.60
CA LEU A 41 10.48 17.32 16.92
C LEU A 41 11.96 17.69 16.80
N PRO A 42 12.39 18.83 17.41
CA PRO A 42 13.79 19.30 17.32
C PRO A 42 14.82 18.30 17.85
N SER A 43 14.38 17.45 18.78
CA SER A 43 15.21 16.41 19.41
C SER A 43 15.33 15.12 18.58
N VAL A 44 14.61 14.99 17.47
CA VAL A 44 14.63 13.84 16.56
C VAL A 44 15.54 14.13 15.36
N ALA A 45 16.49 13.23 15.12
CA ALA A 45 17.36 13.32 13.94
C ALA A 45 16.70 12.70 12.70
N MET A 46 16.08 11.54 12.89
CA MET A 46 15.35 10.81 11.84
C MET A 46 14.49 9.74 12.46
N VAL A 47 13.50 9.27 11.70
CA VAL A 47 12.67 8.12 12.02
C VAL A 47 12.86 7.06 10.94
N ASP A 48 13.27 5.87 11.35
CA ASP A 48 13.42 4.72 10.45
C ASP A 48 12.20 3.80 10.59
N ILE A 49 11.64 3.36 9.47
CA ILE A 49 10.39 2.59 9.45
C ILE A 49 10.66 1.18 8.95
N SER A 50 10.20 0.19 9.70
CA SER A 50 10.30 -1.21 9.33
C SER A 50 8.96 -1.94 9.44
N GLY A 51 8.83 -3.07 8.74
CA GLY A 51 7.60 -3.87 8.73
C GLY A 51 6.50 -3.34 7.84
N MET A 52 6.78 -2.35 7.01
CA MET A 52 5.80 -1.75 6.09
C MET A 52 5.36 -2.72 4.98
N VAL A 53 4.11 -2.55 4.60
CA VAL A 53 3.50 -3.18 3.43
C VAL A 53 2.81 -2.08 2.63
N SER A 54 3.05 -2.03 1.34
CA SER A 54 2.31 -1.14 0.45
C SER A 54 0.97 -1.75 0.05
N SER A 55 -0.02 -0.90 -0.17
CA SER A 55 -1.24 -1.31 -0.86
C SER A 55 -0.95 -1.48 -2.35
N GLU A 56 -1.47 -2.56 -2.93
CA GLU A 56 -1.43 -2.82 -4.36
C GLU A 56 -2.84 -2.99 -4.89
N ILE A 57 -3.10 -2.44 -6.07
CA ILE A 57 -4.34 -2.70 -6.78
C ILE A 57 -4.08 -3.80 -7.80
N ARG A 58 -4.85 -4.86 -7.71
CA ARG A 58 -4.74 -6.03 -8.56
C ARG A 58 -5.87 -6.07 -9.56
N CYS A 59 -5.52 -6.31 -10.82
CA CYS A 59 -6.44 -6.52 -11.91
C CYS A 59 -6.44 -8.00 -12.32
N ILE A 60 -7.61 -8.60 -12.32
CA ILE A 60 -7.83 -9.98 -12.74
C ILE A 60 -8.75 -9.94 -13.95
N PRO A 61 -8.22 -10.08 -15.17
CA PRO A 61 -9.05 -10.09 -16.38
C PRO A 61 -10.01 -11.28 -16.38
N GLU A 62 -11.27 -11.01 -16.71
CA GLU A 62 -12.28 -12.06 -16.92
C GLU A 62 -12.24 -12.51 -18.37
N GLN A 63 -11.63 -13.66 -18.59
CA GLN A 63 -11.35 -14.17 -19.94
C GLN A 63 -12.61 -14.26 -20.82
N GLU A 64 -13.72 -14.78 -20.27
CA GLU A 64 -14.99 -14.91 -21.01
C GLU A 64 -15.52 -13.55 -21.51
N LYS A 65 -15.42 -12.51 -20.70
CA LYS A 65 -15.85 -11.16 -21.06
C LYS A 65 -14.95 -10.52 -22.10
N MET A 66 -13.65 -10.74 -21.98
CA MET A 66 -12.67 -10.23 -22.94
C MET A 66 -12.83 -10.93 -24.31
N GLU A 67 -13.00 -12.23 -24.36
CA GLU A 67 -13.24 -13.00 -25.57
C GLU A 67 -14.53 -12.59 -26.26
N ALA A 68 -15.62 -12.40 -25.50
CA ALA A 68 -16.90 -11.95 -26.04
C ALA A 68 -16.82 -10.57 -26.72
N LEU A 69 -15.88 -9.73 -26.31
CA LEU A 69 -15.66 -8.41 -26.90
C LEU A 69 -14.51 -8.37 -27.90
N GLY A 70 -13.84 -9.51 -28.15
CA GLY A 70 -12.68 -9.59 -29.02
C GLY A 70 -11.46 -8.83 -28.49
N LEU A 71 -11.36 -8.66 -27.17
CA LEU A 71 -10.26 -7.98 -26.49
C LEU A 71 -9.15 -8.96 -26.12
N THR A 72 -7.93 -8.60 -26.47
CA THR A 72 -6.73 -9.29 -25.99
C THR A 72 -6.13 -8.57 -24.79
N ILE A 73 -5.25 -9.25 -24.04
CA ILE A 73 -4.53 -8.61 -22.93
C ILE A 73 -3.64 -7.44 -23.43
N GLN A 74 -3.11 -7.53 -24.63
CA GLN A 74 -2.32 -6.45 -25.22
C GLN A 74 -3.18 -5.22 -25.53
N ASP A 75 -4.44 -5.42 -25.95
CA ASP A 75 -5.38 -4.34 -26.16
C ASP A 75 -5.72 -3.65 -24.84
N LEU A 76 -5.92 -4.43 -23.78
CA LEU A 76 -6.15 -3.92 -22.42
C LEU A 76 -4.94 -3.12 -21.94
N GLN A 77 -3.72 -3.64 -22.08
CA GLN A 77 -2.50 -2.94 -21.71
C GLN A 77 -2.33 -1.61 -22.44
N ARG A 78 -2.57 -1.59 -23.76
CA ARG A 78 -2.51 -0.36 -24.56
C ARG A 78 -3.54 0.67 -24.13
N ALA A 79 -4.76 0.22 -23.86
CA ALA A 79 -5.83 1.11 -23.44
C ALA A 79 -5.59 1.70 -22.03
N LEU A 80 -5.01 0.92 -21.12
CA LEU A 80 -4.62 1.39 -19.79
C LEU A 80 -3.43 2.35 -19.86
N ALA A 81 -2.43 2.07 -20.70
CA ALA A 81 -1.29 2.96 -20.90
C ALA A 81 -1.71 4.34 -21.41
N ALA A 82 -2.78 4.44 -22.21
CA ALA A 82 -3.36 5.71 -22.64
C ALA A 82 -3.93 6.54 -21.47
N ASN A 83 -4.22 5.92 -20.34
CA ASN A 83 -4.66 6.54 -19.09
C ASN A 83 -3.54 6.66 -18.04
N ASN A 84 -2.28 6.53 -18.42
CA ASN A 84 -1.11 6.51 -17.53
C ASN A 84 -1.16 5.40 -16.47
N VAL A 85 -1.78 4.29 -16.80
CA VAL A 85 -1.91 3.10 -15.96
C VAL A 85 -1.17 1.94 -16.61
N GLN A 86 -0.29 1.31 -15.88
CA GLN A 86 0.50 0.18 -16.36
C GLN A 86 0.14 -1.10 -15.61
N LEU A 87 0.02 -2.20 -16.35
CA LEU A 87 -0.06 -3.53 -15.77
C LEU A 87 1.36 -4.06 -15.59
N THR A 88 1.74 -4.25 -14.34
CA THR A 88 3.06 -4.79 -13.97
C THR A 88 2.88 -6.13 -13.27
N SER A 89 3.93 -6.90 -13.18
CA SER A 89 4.01 -8.15 -12.40
C SER A 89 2.86 -9.13 -12.68
N LEU A 90 3.14 -10.12 -13.45
CA LEU A 90 2.21 -11.21 -13.71
C LEU A 90 2.38 -12.30 -12.64
N SER A 91 1.30 -12.70 -11.99
CA SER A 91 1.23 -13.94 -11.24
C SER A 91 0.12 -14.83 -11.79
N VAL A 92 0.33 -16.15 -11.76
CA VAL A 92 -0.68 -17.12 -12.14
C VAL A 92 -1.03 -17.94 -10.90
N VAL A 93 -2.31 -17.96 -10.53
CA VAL A 93 -2.81 -18.77 -9.42
C VAL A 93 -4.01 -19.53 -9.94
N ASP A 94 -3.97 -20.85 -9.88
CA ASP A 94 -5.02 -21.74 -10.38
C ASP A 94 -5.40 -21.47 -11.86
N GLY A 95 -4.41 -21.15 -12.69
CA GLY A 95 -4.62 -20.81 -14.10
C GLY A 95 -5.15 -19.41 -14.38
N ILE A 96 -5.41 -18.63 -13.33
CA ILE A 96 -5.91 -17.25 -13.45
C ILE A 96 -4.75 -16.29 -13.46
N TYR A 97 -4.69 -15.44 -14.48
CA TYR A 97 -3.70 -14.38 -14.59
C TYR A 97 -4.09 -13.18 -13.71
N ARG A 98 -3.14 -12.71 -12.91
CA ARG A 98 -3.30 -11.57 -12.00
C ARG A 98 -2.23 -10.54 -12.28
N TYR A 99 -2.62 -9.31 -12.55
CA TYR A 99 -1.73 -8.20 -12.84
C TYR A 99 -1.79 -7.17 -11.71
N ASN A 100 -0.64 -6.62 -11.34
CA ASN A 100 -0.61 -5.45 -10.46
C ASN A 100 -0.73 -4.19 -11.31
N ILE A 101 -1.50 -3.24 -10.81
CA ILE A 101 -1.68 -1.93 -11.45
C ILE A 101 -0.68 -0.95 -10.84
N HIS A 102 0.07 -0.29 -11.70
CA HIS A 102 1.00 0.77 -11.35
C HIS A 102 0.59 2.08 -12.01
N PHE A 103 0.77 3.20 -11.29
CA PHE A 103 0.43 4.54 -11.75
C PHE A 103 1.68 5.41 -11.79
N ASP A 104 1.84 6.15 -12.87
CA ASP A 104 3.03 7.00 -13.04
C ASP A 104 2.93 8.34 -12.30
N SER A 105 1.73 8.85 -11.98
CA SER A 105 1.59 10.22 -11.49
C SER A 105 0.51 10.50 -10.44
N GLN A 106 -0.41 9.58 -10.18
CA GLN A 106 -1.49 9.76 -9.21
C GLN A 106 -1.71 8.49 -8.40
N ILE A 107 -1.99 8.65 -7.10
CA ILE A 107 -2.48 7.55 -6.28
C ILE A 107 -3.97 7.41 -6.56
N LEU A 108 -4.36 6.37 -7.29
CA LEU A 108 -5.74 6.04 -7.56
C LEU A 108 -6.24 5.03 -6.53
N THR A 109 -7.50 5.17 -6.15
CA THR A 109 -8.20 4.15 -5.35
C THR A 109 -8.64 2.98 -6.23
N ALA A 110 -8.99 1.86 -5.64
CA ALA A 110 -9.56 0.75 -6.38
C ALA A 110 -10.85 1.14 -7.14
N ASP A 111 -11.62 2.09 -6.59
CA ASP A 111 -12.83 2.60 -7.25
C ASP A 111 -12.51 3.48 -8.45
N ASP A 112 -11.48 4.32 -8.37
CA ASP A 112 -11.01 5.10 -9.52
C ASP A 112 -10.59 4.18 -10.65
N VAL A 113 -9.87 3.11 -10.31
CA VAL A 113 -9.41 2.10 -11.29
C VAL A 113 -10.58 1.36 -11.92
N ARG A 114 -11.60 0.95 -11.14
CA ARG A 114 -12.81 0.30 -11.67
C ARG A 114 -13.53 1.15 -12.70
N ASN A 115 -13.50 2.45 -12.54
CA ASN A 115 -14.21 3.41 -13.39
C ASN A 115 -13.37 3.95 -14.56
N ILE A 116 -12.14 3.48 -14.77
CA ILE A 116 -11.34 3.85 -15.94
C ILE A 116 -12.06 3.43 -17.21
N TYR A 117 -12.19 4.37 -18.14
CA TYR A 117 -12.79 4.13 -19.43
C TYR A 117 -11.76 3.62 -20.43
N ILE A 118 -12.14 2.56 -21.13
CA ILE A 118 -11.36 1.92 -22.19
C ILE A 118 -12.14 2.04 -23.47
N LYS A 119 -11.51 2.57 -24.52
CA LYS A 119 -12.09 2.64 -25.87
C LYS A 119 -11.60 1.46 -26.69
N HIS A 120 -12.52 0.62 -27.15
CA HIS A 120 -12.23 -0.49 -28.04
C HIS A 120 -13.31 -0.64 -29.11
N ALA A 121 -12.89 -0.77 -30.37
CA ALA A 121 -13.80 -0.96 -31.53
C ALA A 121 -14.99 0.03 -31.56
N GLY A 122 -14.74 1.30 -31.21
CA GLY A 122 -15.78 2.34 -31.17
C GLY A 122 -16.69 2.29 -29.95
N ARG A 123 -16.52 1.34 -29.06
CA ARG A 123 -17.27 1.22 -27.79
C ARG A 123 -16.46 1.81 -26.64
N LEU A 124 -17.16 2.43 -25.71
CA LEU A 124 -16.61 2.89 -24.43
C LEU A 124 -16.99 1.88 -23.35
N LEU A 125 -15.99 1.27 -22.74
CA LEU A 125 -16.13 0.25 -21.70
C LEU A 125 -15.48 0.76 -20.42
N GLN A 126 -15.95 0.29 -19.26
CA GLN A 126 -15.26 0.52 -17.99
C GLN A 126 -14.42 -0.71 -17.62
N LEU A 127 -13.31 -0.48 -16.93
CA LEU A 127 -12.40 -1.58 -16.55
C LEU A 127 -13.11 -2.64 -15.70
N LYS A 128 -14.05 -2.22 -14.84
CA LYS A 128 -14.87 -3.15 -14.03
C LYS A 128 -15.73 -4.11 -14.84
N ASP A 129 -16.06 -3.76 -16.10
CA ASP A 129 -16.84 -4.61 -17.00
C ASP A 129 -16.00 -5.74 -17.60
N LEU A 130 -14.68 -5.66 -17.50
CA LEU A 130 -13.71 -6.59 -18.10
C LEU A 130 -12.88 -7.35 -17.07
N CYS A 131 -12.67 -6.73 -15.90
CA CYS A 131 -11.74 -7.22 -14.89
C CYS A 131 -12.35 -7.11 -13.50
N GLN A 132 -11.97 -8.03 -12.63
CA GLN A 132 -12.13 -7.85 -11.18
C GLN A 132 -10.98 -7.00 -10.68
N ILE A 133 -11.30 -5.96 -9.90
CA ILE A 133 -10.32 -5.07 -9.28
C ILE A 133 -10.33 -5.31 -7.78
N GLU A 134 -9.21 -5.74 -7.25
CA GLU A 134 -9.02 -6.05 -5.83
C GLU A 134 -7.93 -5.17 -5.25
N GLU A 135 -8.18 -4.60 -4.08
CA GLU A 135 -7.14 -4.00 -3.27
C GLU A 135 -6.53 -5.06 -2.36
N CYS A 136 -5.22 -5.20 -2.39
CA CYS A 136 -4.50 -6.18 -1.60
C CYS A 136 -3.20 -5.58 -1.06
N ALA A 137 -2.68 -6.16 0.01
CA ALA A 137 -1.36 -5.82 0.48
C ALA A 137 -0.30 -6.53 -0.37
N ALA A 138 0.77 -5.81 -0.72
CA ALA A 138 1.92 -6.34 -1.42
C ALA A 138 2.55 -7.52 -0.65
N LEU A 139 3.20 -8.43 -1.39
CA LEU A 139 3.94 -9.51 -0.76
C LEU A 139 5.11 -8.95 0.05
N ARG A 140 5.16 -9.31 1.32
CA ARG A 140 6.22 -8.87 2.23
C ARG A 140 7.54 -9.55 1.92
N LYS A 141 8.59 -8.75 1.91
CA LYS A 141 9.97 -9.25 1.99
C LYS A 141 10.45 -9.39 3.44
N ASN A 142 9.97 -8.53 4.34
CA ASN A 142 10.34 -8.51 5.76
C ASN A 142 9.09 -8.47 6.63
N PHE A 143 9.12 -9.20 7.75
CA PHE A 143 8.03 -9.23 8.72
C PHE A 143 8.50 -8.65 10.04
N VAL A 144 7.74 -7.69 10.58
CA VAL A 144 7.83 -7.29 11.97
C VAL A 144 6.56 -7.76 12.66
N ARG A 145 6.70 -8.41 13.79
CA ARG A 145 5.59 -8.90 14.61
C ARG A 145 5.80 -8.49 16.04
N HIS A 146 4.79 -7.92 16.63
CA HIS A 146 4.73 -7.64 18.06
C HIS A 146 3.52 -8.36 18.65
N ASP A 147 3.71 -9.16 19.70
CA ASP A 147 2.67 -9.98 20.35
C ASP A 147 1.83 -10.83 19.37
N GLY A 148 2.49 -11.41 18.35
CA GLY A 148 1.83 -12.25 17.35
C GLY A 148 0.98 -11.49 16.34
N LYS A 149 0.99 -10.14 16.33
CA LYS A 149 0.28 -9.29 15.38
C LYS A 149 1.24 -8.71 14.35
N ASN A 150 0.70 -8.39 13.17
CA ASN A 150 1.42 -7.58 12.20
C ASN A 150 1.65 -6.18 12.79
N SER A 151 2.88 -5.70 12.72
CA SER A 151 3.28 -4.44 13.33
C SER A 151 4.17 -3.64 12.38
N VAL A 152 4.04 -2.33 12.44
CA VAL A 152 4.97 -1.36 11.86
C VAL A 152 5.78 -0.79 13.01
N THR A 153 7.09 -0.83 12.90
CA THR A 153 8.00 -0.28 13.90
C THR A 153 8.60 1.02 13.39
N LEU A 154 8.45 2.08 14.18
CA LEU A 154 9.13 3.37 14.01
C LEU A 154 10.30 3.41 14.97
N ALA A 155 11.52 3.42 14.46
CA ALA A 155 12.73 3.58 15.25
C ALA A 155 13.14 5.06 15.27
N VAL A 156 12.98 5.70 16.40
CA VAL A 156 13.29 7.13 16.58
C VAL A 156 14.76 7.29 16.94
N ILE A 157 15.50 8.01 16.11
CA ILE A 157 16.90 8.34 16.32
C ILE A 157 16.99 9.77 16.81
N LYS A 158 17.56 9.96 18.00
CA LYS A 158 17.70 11.29 18.62
C LYS A 158 18.83 12.09 18.02
N GLN A 159 18.73 13.41 18.09
CA GLN A 159 19.84 14.30 17.87
C GLN A 159 20.94 14.08 18.91
N SER A 160 22.18 14.35 18.53
CA SER A 160 23.36 14.09 19.39
C SER A 160 23.32 14.86 20.72
N ASP A 161 22.76 16.06 20.68
CA ASP A 161 22.65 17.00 21.80
C ASP A 161 21.33 16.93 22.57
N ALA A 162 20.36 16.12 22.08
CA ALA A 162 19.06 15.99 22.71
C ALA A 162 19.13 15.16 24.01
N GLN A 163 18.33 15.55 24.99
CA GLN A 163 18.16 14.81 26.25
C GLN A 163 17.06 13.75 26.11
N MET A 164 17.31 12.56 26.67
CA MET A 164 16.39 11.41 26.57
C MET A 164 15.04 11.67 27.26
N GLY A 165 15.04 12.41 28.39
CA GLY A 165 13.83 12.73 29.14
C GLY A 165 12.88 13.63 28.35
N GLU A 166 13.40 14.71 27.79
CA GLU A 166 12.64 15.64 26.94
C GLU A 166 12.11 14.97 25.68
N LEU A 167 12.93 14.14 25.05
CA LEU A 167 12.53 13.39 23.88
C LEU A 167 11.37 12.42 24.18
N ARG A 168 11.42 11.73 25.33
CA ARG A 168 10.37 10.82 25.76
C ARG A 168 9.04 11.52 25.96
N GLU A 169 9.03 12.68 26.64
CA GLU A 169 7.82 13.46 26.85
C GLU A 169 7.26 13.98 25.53
N ALA A 170 8.09 14.53 24.66
CA ALA A 170 7.68 15.02 23.34
C ALA A 170 7.11 13.91 22.45
N ILE A 171 7.68 12.69 22.48
CA ILE A 171 7.14 11.54 21.78
C ILE A 171 5.78 11.13 22.35
N ALA A 172 5.64 11.11 23.68
CA ALA A 172 4.38 10.77 24.33
C ALA A 172 3.26 11.73 23.92
N ASP A 173 3.53 13.02 23.92
CA ASP A 173 2.57 14.05 23.48
C ASP A 173 2.14 13.84 22.00
N VAL A 174 3.07 13.49 21.12
CA VAL A 174 2.75 13.20 19.73
C VAL A 174 1.90 11.94 19.59
N VAL A 175 2.22 10.88 20.35
CA VAL A 175 1.47 9.61 20.32
C VAL A 175 0.05 9.78 20.84
N ASP A 176 -0.14 10.59 21.90
CA ASP A 176 -1.47 10.88 22.46
C ASP A 176 -2.34 11.71 21.49
N ASP A 177 -1.71 12.44 20.56
CA ASP A 177 -2.37 13.32 19.59
C ASP A 177 -2.62 12.64 18.22
N LEU A 178 -2.15 11.39 18.04
CA LEU A 178 -2.31 10.59 16.83
C LEU A 178 -3.58 9.73 16.86
#